data_26e170c847efd9dfceb7924424e78ce0
#
_entry.id   26e170c847efd9dfceb7924424e78ce0
#
_cell.length_a   1.000
_cell.length_b   1.000
_cell.length_c   1.000
_cell.angle_alpha   90.00
_cell.angle_beta   90.00
_cell.angle_gamma   90.00
#
_symmetry.space_group_name_H-M   'P 1'
#
loop_
_entity.id
_entity.type
_entity.pdbx_description
1 polymer ?
#
loop_
_entity_poly.entity_id
_entity_poly.type
_entity_poly.pdbx_seq_one_letter_code
_entity_poly.pdbx_strand_id
1 'polypeptide(L)'
;MSDPIIKIGSTGAAVKKAQQALYCRRYLVDLSEVDGVFGPITRNRVIRYQLDRSVGEFFAFSFPLAVDGIVGPMTWSRLTPPLIKKGSKGNPVFLAQEILKSWAYPDYDPGPVDGDYGKLTETAVKNVQAILTDCDNVPLKVDGIVGPKTWEALYS
;
A
#
# COMPACT_ATOMS: atom_id res chain seq x y z
N MET A 1 -9.87 3.93 -13.94
CA MET A 1 -8.82 3.40 -14.84
C MET A 1 -7.82 2.59 -14.03
N SER A 2 -7.48 1.41 -14.53
CA SER A 2 -6.44 0.60 -13.92
C SER A 2 -5.06 1.09 -14.34
N ASP A 3 -4.07 0.92 -13.47
CA ASP A 3 -2.69 1.24 -13.79
C ASP A 3 -2.14 0.30 -14.87
N PRO A 4 -1.29 0.78 -15.77
CA PRO A 4 -0.73 -0.06 -16.84
C PRO A 4 0.26 -1.07 -16.27
N ILE A 5 0.44 -2.17 -16.99
CA ILE A 5 1.51 -3.13 -16.69
C ILE A 5 2.84 -2.44 -17.06
N ILE A 6 3.76 -2.40 -16.10
CA ILE A 6 5.09 -1.84 -16.31
C ILE A 6 6.17 -2.87 -16.02
N LYS A 7 7.24 -2.80 -16.77
CA LYS A 7 8.37 -3.72 -16.70
C LYS A 7 9.63 -3.04 -17.23
N ILE A 8 10.75 -3.77 -17.24
CA ILE A 8 12.00 -3.22 -17.76
C ILE A 8 11.80 -2.63 -19.17
N GLY A 9 12.24 -1.41 -19.36
CA GLY A 9 12.04 -0.63 -20.60
C GLY A 9 10.86 0.32 -20.54
N SER A 10 9.94 0.18 -19.59
CA SER A 10 8.82 1.12 -19.41
C SER A 10 9.34 2.46 -18.90
N THR A 11 8.67 3.55 -19.29
CA THR A 11 9.00 4.92 -18.84
C THR A 11 7.72 5.69 -18.57
N GLY A 12 7.83 6.77 -17.80
CA GLY A 12 6.74 7.71 -17.60
C GLY A 12 6.16 7.73 -16.20
N ALA A 13 4.96 8.33 -16.10
CA ALA A 13 4.31 8.61 -14.83
C ALA A 13 3.96 7.34 -14.03
N ALA A 14 3.53 6.28 -14.71
CA ALA A 14 3.20 5.03 -14.01
C ALA A 14 4.44 4.38 -13.38
N VAL A 15 5.58 4.43 -14.06
CA VAL A 15 6.85 3.94 -13.49
C VAL A 15 7.22 4.78 -12.27
N LYS A 16 7.12 6.10 -12.38
CA LYS A 16 7.43 7.01 -11.27
C LYS A 16 6.52 6.74 -10.07
N LYS A 17 5.23 6.48 -10.30
CA LYS A 17 4.27 6.14 -9.27
C LYS A 17 4.68 4.87 -8.52
N ALA A 18 5.06 3.82 -9.24
CA ALA A 18 5.52 2.57 -8.64
C ALA A 18 6.82 2.78 -7.86
N GLN A 19 7.77 3.51 -8.43
CA GLN A 19 9.03 3.83 -7.76
C GLN A 19 8.80 4.63 -6.47
N GLN A 20 7.91 5.61 -6.50
CA GLN A 20 7.56 6.40 -5.31
C GLN A 20 6.99 5.50 -4.21
N ALA A 21 6.09 4.59 -4.55
CA ALA A 21 5.52 3.65 -3.59
C ALA A 21 6.59 2.72 -3.01
N LEU A 22 7.49 2.22 -3.85
CA LEU A 22 8.61 1.39 -3.41
C LEU A 22 9.57 2.17 -2.51
N TYR A 23 9.82 3.42 -2.84
CA TYR A 23 10.66 4.31 -2.01
C TYR A 23 10.05 4.49 -0.62
N CYS A 24 8.76 4.81 -0.56
CA CYS A 24 8.07 5.00 0.72
C CYS A 24 8.02 3.72 1.56
N ARG A 25 8.09 2.56 0.93
CA ARG A 25 8.17 1.26 1.62
C ARG A 25 9.60 0.78 1.84
N ARG A 26 10.57 1.64 1.57
CA ARG A 26 12.01 1.42 1.79
C ARG A 26 12.63 0.32 0.94
N TYR A 27 12.05 0.06 -0.23
CA TYR A 27 12.64 -0.83 -1.22
C TYR A 27 13.62 -0.11 -2.13
N LEU A 28 13.41 1.19 -2.38
CA LEU A 28 14.41 2.05 -3.02
C LEU A 28 15.21 2.76 -1.92
N VAL A 29 16.49 2.92 -2.16
CA VAL A 29 17.41 3.47 -1.16
C VAL A 29 17.57 4.97 -1.32
N ASP A 30 17.51 5.45 -2.56
CA ASP A 30 17.77 6.84 -2.90
C ASP A 30 16.63 7.43 -3.71
N LEU A 31 16.28 8.67 -3.42
CA LEU A 31 15.24 9.38 -4.15
C LEU A 31 15.56 9.54 -5.63
N SER A 32 16.85 9.56 -6.00
CA SER A 32 17.27 9.57 -7.40
C SER A 32 16.84 8.33 -8.19
N GLU A 33 16.50 7.23 -7.51
CA GLU A 33 15.96 6.05 -8.15
C GLU A 33 14.51 6.23 -8.60
N VAL A 34 13.85 7.31 -8.15
CA VAL A 34 12.48 7.67 -8.57
C VAL A 34 12.59 8.58 -9.77
N ASP A 35 12.94 8.01 -10.90
CA ASP A 35 13.29 8.76 -12.13
C ASP A 35 12.32 8.54 -13.31
N GLY A 36 11.33 7.68 -13.14
CA GLY A 36 10.37 7.37 -14.20
C GLY A 36 10.90 6.43 -15.28
N VAL A 37 12.06 5.78 -15.03
CA VAL A 37 12.66 4.82 -15.95
C VAL A 37 12.75 3.45 -15.27
N PHE A 38 12.09 2.45 -15.84
CA PHE A 38 12.12 1.10 -15.32
C PHE A 38 13.35 0.37 -15.86
N GLY A 39 14.46 0.57 -15.18
CA GLY A 39 15.72 -0.06 -15.51
C GLY A 39 16.01 -1.29 -14.63
N PRO A 40 17.25 -1.82 -14.72
CA PRO A 40 17.64 -2.99 -13.92
C PRO A 40 17.51 -2.79 -12.41
N ILE A 41 17.78 -1.59 -11.90
CA ILE A 41 17.65 -1.29 -10.47
C ILE A 41 16.19 -1.39 -10.06
N THR A 42 15.29 -0.73 -10.78
CA THR A 42 13.84 -0.78 -10.51
C THR A 42 13.34 -2.23 -10.55
N ARG A 43 13.76 -2.98 -11.57
CA ARG A 43 13.39 -4.41 -11.69
C ARG A 43 13.82 -5.20 -10.46
N ASN A 44 15.04 -5.02 -9.99
CA ASN A 44 15.55 -5.72 -8.81
C ASN A 44 14.74 -5.35 -7.55
N ARG A 45 14.34 -4.09 -7.41
CA ARG A 45 13.51 -3.65 -6.28
C ARG A 45 12.11 -4.25 -6.34
N VAL A 46 11.53 -4.31 -7.54
CA VAL A 46 10.22 -4.95 -7.74
C VAL A 46 10.30 -6.44 -7.39
N ILE A 47 11.34 -7.13 -7.85
CA ILE A 47 11.56 -8.55 -7.51
C ILE A 47 11.65 -8.72 -5.99
N ARG A 48 12.39 -7.87 -5.30
CA ARG A 48 12.52 -7.95 -3.85
C ARG A 48 11.17 -7.74 -3.16
N TYR A 49 10.41 -6.74 -3.60
CA TYR A 49 9.06 -6.50 -3.08
C TYR A 49 8.16 -7.71 -3.29
N GLN A 50 8.16 -8.26 -4.50
CA GLN A 50 7.35 -9.44 -4.82
C GLN A 50 7.78 -10.66 -4.02
N LEU A 51 9.08 -10.84 -3.82
CA LEU A 51 9.61 -11.94 -3.04
C LEU A 51 9.13 -11.87 -1.59
N ASP A 52 9.16 -10.68 -0.99
CA ASP A 52 8.67 -10.48 0.37
C ASP A 52 7.15 -10.71 0.47
N ARG A 53 6.41 -10.56 -0.64
CA ARG A 53 4.97 -10.79 -0.71
C ARG A 53 4.61 -12.15 -1.31
N SER A 54 5.58 -13.00 -1.59
CA SER A 54 5.35 -14.35 -2.12
C SER A 54 4.92 -15.33 -1.03
N VAL A 55 5.08 -14.97 0.24
CA VAL A 55 4.49 -15.69 1.37
C VAL A 55 3.22 -14.97 1.80
N GLY A 56 2.18 -15.71 2.17
CA GLY A 56 0.90 -15.11 2.59
C GLY A 56 1.10 -14.20 3.80
N GLU A 57 0.74 -12.94 3.66
CA GLU A 57 0.94 -11.95 4.71
C GLU A 57 -0.36 -11.64 5.46
N PHE A 58 -1.43 -11.42 4.69
CA PHE A 58 -2.77 -11.17 5.23
C PHE A 58 -3.79 -12.00 4.47
N PHE A 59 -4.90 -12.33 5.11
CA PHE A 59 -5.98 -13.10 4.47
C PHE A 59 -6.55 -12.41 3.23
N ALA A 60 -6.57 -11.08 3.21
CA ALA A 60 -7.02 -10.31 2.05
C ALA A 60 -6.16 -10.60 0.81
N PHE A 61 -4.92 -11.03 1.01
CA PHE A 61 -3.98 -11.39 -0.04
C PHE A 61 -3.41 -12.77 0.25
N SER A 62 -4.31 -13.77 0.30
CA SER A 62 -3.94 -15.14 0.64
C SER A 62 -3.11 -15.83 -0.44
N PHE A 63 -3.08 -15.29 -1.65
CA PHE A 63 -2.29 -15.83 -2.74
C PHE A 63 -0.97 -15.07 -2.87
N PRO A 64 0.16 -15.75 -3.12
CA PRO A 64 1.46 -15.09 -3.27
C PRO A 64 1.54 -14.29 -4.56
N LEU A 65 2.36 -13.22 -4.55
CA LEU A 65 2.69 -12.52 -5.78
C LEU A 65 3.65 -13.37 -6.62
N ALA A 66 3.49 -13.31 -7.93
CA ALA A 66 4.49 -13.85 -8.84
C ALA A 66 5.76 -13.00 -8.75
N VAL A 67 6.93 -13.66 -8.67
CA VAL A 67 8.23 -12.97 -8.59
C VAL A 67 8.79 -12.91 -10.01
N ASP A 68 8.34 -11.92 -10.77
CA ASP A 68 8.67 -11.82 -12.20
C ASP A 68 9.29 -10.47 -12.60
N GLY A 69 9.38 -9.52 -11.68
CA GLY A 69 9.90 -8.19 -11.96
C GLY A 69 8.95 -7.30 -12.77
N ILE A 70 7.70 -7.72 -12.92
CA ILE A 70 6.67 -7.00 -13.67
C ILE A 70 5.63 -6.47 -12.69
N VAL A 71 5.28 -5.19 -12.78
CA VAL A 71 4.22 -4.62 -11.96
C VAL A 71 2.91 -4.74 -12.75
N GLY A 72 2.22 -5.85 -12.56
CA GLY A 72 0.91 -6.11 -13.12
C GLY A 72 -0.21 -5.82 -12.11
N PRO A 73 -1.47 -6.16 -12.42
CA PRO A 73 -2.62 -5.82 -11.57
C PRO A 73 -2.50 -6.31 -10.13
N MET A 74 -1.97 -7.50 -9.93
CA MET A 74 -1.81 -8.08 -8.60
C MET A 74 -0.77 -7.32 -7.77
N THR A 75 0.36 -6.97 -8.37
CA THR A 75 1.40 -6.18 -7.71
C THR A 75 0.88 -4.77 -7.42
N TRP A 76 0.21 -4.13 -8.39
CA TRP A 76 -0.39 -2.82 -8.18
C TRP A 76 -1.39 -2.82 -7.01
N SER A 77 -2.23 -3.85 -6.91
CA SER A 77 -3.26 -3.91 -5.86
C SER A 77 -2.68 -3.90 -4.45
N ARG A 78 -1.45 -4.39 -4.28
CA ARG A 78 -0.76 -4.37 -2.99
C ARG A 78 0.14 -3.16 -2.82
N LEU A 79 0.78 -2.73 -3.90
CA LEU A 79 1.72 -1.61 -3.89
C LEU A 79 0.98 -0.28 -3.74
N THR A 80 -0.13 -0.11 -4.45
CA THR A 80 -0.96 1.10 -4.40
C THR A 80 -2.44 0.72 -4.29
N PRO A 81 -2.89 0.28 -3.09
CA PRO A 81 -4.29 -0.07 -2.90
C PRO A 81 -5.21 1.11 -3.21
N PRO A 82 -6.45 0.85 -3.64
CA PRO A 82 -7.39 1.93 -3.95
C PRO A 82 -7.80 2.70 -2.69
N LEU A 83 -8.23 3.94 -2.89
CA LEU A 83 -8.78 4.76 -1.82
C LEU A 83 -10.03 4.09 -1.23
N ILE A 84 -10.10 4.03 0.10
CA ILE A 84 -11.28 3.53 0.81
C ILE A 84 -11.72 4.53 1.87
N LYS A 85 -13.02 4.51 2.16
CA LYS A 85 -13.65 5.40 3.14
C LYS A 85 -14.92 4.73 3.67
N LYS A 86 -15.59 5.37 4.62
CA LYS A 86 -16.85 4.85 5.15
C LYS A 86 -17.83 4.54 4.02
N GLY A 87 -18.36 3.34 4.02
CA GLY A 87 -19.24 2.83 2.97
C GLY A 87 -18.52 1.94 1.95
N SER A 88 -17.18 1.96 1.91
CA SER A 88 -16.41 1.08 1.04
C SER A 88 -16.49 -0.37 1.51
N LYS A 89 -16.39 -1.32 0.57
CA LYS A 89 -16.47 -2.76 0.85
C LYS A 89 -15.45 -3.51 0.00
N GLY A 90 -15.05 -4.69 0.47
CA GLY A 90 -14.21 -5.60 -0.29
C GLY A 90 -12.80 -5.76 0.27
N ASN A 91 -11.92 -6.35 -0.53
CA ASN A 91 -10.56 -6.71 -0.11
C ASN A 91 -9.71 -5.53 0.38
N PRO A 92 -9.74 -4.34 -0.23
CA PRO A 92 -8.96 -3.23 0.31
C PRO A 92 -9.36 -2.83 1.72
N VAL A 93 -10.66 -2.87 2.04
CA VAL A 93 -11.14 -2.60 3.40
C VAL A 93 -10.68 -3.71 4.35
N PHE A 94 -10.81 -4.95 3.91
CA PHE A 94 -10.36 -6.10 4.66
C PHE A 94 -8.87 -5.98 5.02
N LEU A 95 -8.05 -5.58 4.05
CA LEU A 95 -6.61 -5.37 4.27
C LEU A 95 -6.34 -4.30 5.33
N ALA A 96 -6.99 -3.15 5.24
CA ALA A 96 -6.81 -2.07 6.22
C ALA A 96 -7.21 -2.54 7.62
N GLN A 97 -8.33 -3.24 7.72
CA GLN A 97 -8.79 -3.78 9.00
C GLN A 97 -7.80 -4.80 9.58
N GLU A 98 -7.24 -5.69 8.74
CA GLU A 98 -6.23 -6.66 9.20
C GLU A 98 -4.98 -5.97 9.70
N ILE A 99 -4.49 -4.95 9.00
CA ILE A 99 -3.32 -4.19 9.43
C ILE A 99 -3.57 -3.55 10.79
N LEU A 100 -4.69 -2.83 10.94
CA LEU A 100 -5.05 -2.16 12.19
C LEU A 100 -5.24 -3.16 13.34
N LYS A 101 -5.87 -4.29 13.06
CA LYS A 101 -6.09 -5.35 14.07
C LYS A 101 -4.77 -5.96 14.53
N SER A 102 -3.80 -6.08 13.64
CA SER A 102 -2.48 -6.65 13.96
C SER A 102 -1.69 -5.80 14.93
N TRP A 103 -2.00 -4.51 15.03
CA TRP A 103 -1.32 -3.62 15.99
C TRP A 103 -1.74 -3.87 17.43
N ALA A 104 -2.90 -4.49 17.64
CA ALA A 104 -3.41 -4.90 18.96
C ALA A 104 -3.58 -3.76 19.98
N TYR A 105 -3.83 -2.53 19.52
CA TYR A 105 -4.12 -1.40 20.40
C TYR A 105 -5.61 -1.05 20.35
N PRO A 106 -6.27 -0.89 21.52
CA PRO A 106 -7.72 -0.60 21.55
C PRO A 106 -8.13 0.64 20.75
N ASP A 107 -7.30 1.69 20.75
CA ASP A 107 -7.61 2.93 20.04
C ASP A 107 -7.61 2.77 18.51
N TYR A 108 -6.95 1.73 18.00
CA TYR A 108 -6.81 1.46 16.58
C TYR A 108 -7.57 0.21 16.16
N ASP A 109 -8.42 -0.32 17.02
CA ASP A 109 -9.22 -1.50 16.72
C ASP A 109 -10.34 -1.14 15.74
N PRO A 110 -10.33 -1.68 14.51
CA PRO A 110 -11.34 -1.36 13.51
C PRO A 110 -12.66 -2.11 13.72
N GLY A 111 -12.80 -2.89 14.79
CA GLY A 111 -13.90 -3.80 14.97
C GLY A 111 -13.70 -5.11 14.21
N PRO A 112 -14.79 -5.77 13.77
CA PRO A 112 -14.66 -6.99 13.00
C PRO A 112 -13.90 -6.80 11.70
N VAL A 113 -13.05 -7.77 11.35
CA VAL A 113 -12.35 -7.79 10.06
C VAL A 113 -13.28 -8.46 9.06
N ASP A 114 -14.19 -7.69 8.51
CA ASP A 114 -15.30 -8.17 7.67
C ASP A 114 -15.33 -7.57 6.26
N GLY A 115 -14.39 -6.68 5.93
CA GLY A 115 -14.35 -6.02 4.63
C GLY A 115 -15.38 -4.93 4.45
N ASP A 116 -16.01 -4.48 5.53
CA ASP A 116 -17.06 -3.46 5.50
C ASP A 116 -16.58 -2.24 6.29
N TYR A 117 -16.40 -1.11 5.61
CA TYR A 117 -15.87 0.11 6.23
C TYR A 117 -17.00 0.83 6.96
N GLY A 118 -17.19 0.48 8.20
CA GLY A 118 -18.20 1.09 9.07
C GLY A 118 -17.61 2.17 9.98
N LYS A 119 -18.41 2.56 10.96
CA LYS A 119 -18.04 3.61 11.92
C LYS A 119 -16.81 3.25 12.76
N LEU A 120 -16.70 1.99 13.19
CA LEU A 120 -15.55 1.55 13.99
C LEU A 120 -14.25 1.62 13.20
N THR A 121 -14.28 1.20 11.95
CA THR A 121 -13.13 1.31 11.05
C THR A 121 -12.76 2.78 10.81
N GLU A 122 -13.75 3.64 10.58
CA GLU A 122 -13.52 5.07 10.41
C GLU A 122 -12.85 5.69 11.63
N THR A 123 -13.32 5.38 12.82
CA THR A 123 -12.76 5.89 14.07
C THR A 123 -11.31 5.42 14.24
N ALA A 124 -11.04 4.15 13.99
CA ALA A 124 -9.68 3.60 14.07
C ALA A 124 -8.74 4.30 13.08
N VAL A 125 -9.19 4.51 11.85
CA VAL A 125 -8.41 5.21 10.83
C VAL A 125 -8.11 6.64 11.24
N LYS A 126 -9.10 7.37 11.76
CA LYS A 126 -8.89 8.74 12.24
C LYS A 126 -7.87 8.80 13.38
N ASN A 127 -7.96 7.85 14.30
CA ASN A 127 -7.00 7.79 15.44
C ASN A 127 -5.57 7.55 14.94
N VAL A 128 -5.41 6.68 13.96
CA VAL A 128 -4.11 6.40 13.34
C VAL A 128 -3.59 7.63 12.59
N GLN A 129 -4.46 8.29 11.83
CA GLN A 129 -4.08 9.50 11.08
C GLN A 129 -3.60 10.61 12.01
N ALA A 130 -4.14 10.67 13.22
CA ALA A 130 -3.77 11.70 14.19
C ALA A 130 -2.33 11.54 14.72
N ILE A 131 -1.72 10.35 14.59
CA ILE A 131 -0.40 10.06 15.15
C ILE A 131 0.66 9.72 14.12
N LEU A 132 0.27 9.36 12.90
CA LEU A 132 1.22 8.95 11.87
C LEU A 132 1.54 10.09 10.90
N THR A 133 2.67 9.96 10.25
CA THR A 133 3.11 10.84 9.17
C THR A 133 3.21 10.04 7.87
N ASP A 134 3.24 10.76 6.75
CA ASP A 134 3.58 10.14 5.46
C ASP A 134 5.09 9.85 5.38
N CYS A 135 5.55 9.35 4.25
CA CYS A 135 6.97 8.98 4.09
C CYS A 135 7.91 10.20 4.04
N ASP A 136 7.36 11.41 3.90
CA ASP A 136 8.12 12.66 3.97
C ASP A 136 8.06 13.30 5.37
N ASN A 137 7.57 12.57 6.35
CA ASN A 137 7.40 13.02 7.74
C ASN A 137 6.39 14.16 7.90
N VAL A 138 5.45 14.28 6.97
CA VAL A 138 4.35 15.26 7.05
C VAL A 138 3.16 14.59 7.75
N PRO A 139 2.57 15.24 8.79
CA PRO A 139 1.41 14.67 9.46
C PRO A 139 0.26 14.37 8.49
N LEU A 140 -0.41 13.22 8.70
CA LEU A 140 -1.54 12.83 7.88
C LEU A 140 -2.74 13.74 8.16
N LYS A 141 -3.57 13.95 7.13
CA LYS A 141 -4.87 14.59 7.31
C LYS A 141 -5.81 13.62 8.03
N VAL A 142 -6.46 14.10 9.09
CA VAL A 142 -7.43 13.30 9.86
C VAL A 142 -8.81 13.45 9.23
N ASP A 143 -9.11 12.62 8.25
CA ASP A 143 -10.38 12.67 7.49
C ASP A 143 -11.12 11.33 7.42
N GLY A 144 -10.54 10.27 7.95
CA GLY A 144 -11.15 8.94 7.90
C GLY A 144 -11.09 8.27 6.53
N ILE A 145 -10.33 8.85 5.60
CA ILE A 145 -10.16 8.33 4.24
C ILE A 145 -8.77 7.71 4.12
N VAL A 146 -8.71 6.45 3.71
CA VAL A 146 -7.42 5.78 3.48
C VAL A 146 -7.03 6.01 2.02
N GLY A 147 -6.35 7.12 1.79
CA GLY A 147 -5.77 7.47 0.49
C GLY A 147 -4.31 7.00 0.41
N PRO A 148 -3.58 7.39 -0.66
CA PRO A 148 -2.20 6.92 -0.86
C PRO A 148 -1.28 7.15 0.32
N LYS A 149 -1.31 8.32 0.92
CA LYS A 149 -0.43 8.65 2.05
C LYS A 149 -0.77 7.85 3.30
N THR A 150 -2.04 7.64 3.58
CA THR A 150 -2.47 6.82 4.71
C THR A 150 -2.08 5.35 4.49
N TRP A 151 -2.26 4.83 3.27
CA TRP A 151 -1.80 3.48 2.96
C TRP A 151 -0.30 3.31 3.20
N GLU A 152 0.51 4.27 2.76
CA GLU A 152 1.96 4.23 2.98
C GLU A 152 2.28 4.20 4.48
N ALA A 153 1.61 5.02 5.26
CA ALA A 153 1.80 5.07 6.71
C ALA A 153 1.39 3.76 7.39
N LEU A 154 0.31 3.13 6.95
CA LEU A 154 -0.14 1.85 7.51
C LEU A 154 0.87 0.72 7.25
N TYR A 155 1.58 0.78 6.14
CA TYR A 155 2.57 -0.24 5.76
C TYR A 155 3.96 0.00 6.35
N SER A 156 4.22 1.16 6.89
CA SER A 156 5.55 1.49 7.42
C SER A 156 5.84 0.91 8.82
#